data_4c53f90605da7e2e88d8051079b0401b
#
_entry.id   4c53f90605da7e2e88d8051079b0401b
#
_cell.length_a   1.000
_cell.length_b   1.000
_cell.length_c   1.000
_cell.angle_alpha   90.00
_cell.angle_beta   90.00
_cell.angle_gamma   90.00
#
_symmetry.space_group_name_H-M   'P 1'
#
loop_
_entity.id
_entity.type
_entity.pdbx_description
1 polymer ?
#
loop_
_entity_poly.entity_id
_entity_poly.type
_entity_poly.pdbx_seq_one_letter_code
_entity_poly.pdbx_strand_id
1 'polypeptide(L)'
;MRKNFYQDLLEQPGEYRKVDYKAAIALDTNTDFDAKLVKHILGMANAGGGLIVIGYKEVTSKALSRSARPQARLLRPDPKMSEEVAGSYDPTRLAQKVQHFLLEGQRVALGVKQVKYQGKRFRSAKGKVFPIIEVSPCGVVPLVCRHDYKSRDGKKILRSGAIYLRVGGAQTICVATLHQDAALDDLQRLVSVCAQHYIKAYGQVYAQGLAEEIESRITESLPSLEDLEAMIDERVSEEDWG
;
A
#
# COMPACT_ATOMS: atom_id res chain seq x y z
N MET A 1 10.38 -0.01 15.58
CA MET A 1 11.11 -0.26 14.31
C MET A 1 12.60 -0.26 14.60
N ARG A 2 13.37 -1.30 14.20
CA ARG A 2 14.80 -1.43 14.53
C ARG A 2 15.58 -0.28 13.91
N LYS A 3 16.49 0.35 14.68
CA LYS A 3 17.32 1.51 14.27
C LYS A 3 18.11 1.30 12.96
N ASN A 4 18.31 0.03 12.54
CA ASN A 4 19.10 -0.36 11.36
C ASN A 4 18.27 -0.71 10.12
N PHE A 5 16.93 -0.78 10.20
CA PHE A 5 16.10 -1.25 9.07
C PHE A 5 16.33 -0.49 7.76
N TYR A 6 16.35 0.83 7.81
CA TYR A 6 16.60 1.63 6.61
C TYR A 6 18.04 1.51 6.08
N GLN A 7 19.02 1.31 7.00
CA GLN A 7 20.40 1.02 6.59
C GLN A 7 20.47 -0.33 5.88
N ASP A 8 19.75 -1.35 6.37
CA ASP A 8 19.71 -2.67 5.75
C ASP A 8 19.12 -2.60 4.34
N LEU A 9 18.07 -1.79 4.11
CA LEU A 9 17.54 -1.55 2.77
C LEU A 9 18.57 -0.93 1.83
N LEU A 10 19.38 0.01 2.33
CA LEU A 10 20.41 0.66 1.53
C LEU A 10 21.64 -0.25 1.32
N GLU A 11 21.98 -1.10 2.27
CA GLU A 11 23.14 -2.00 2.22
C GLU A 11 22.86 -3.25 1.37
N GLN A 12 21.63 -3.77 1.44
CA GLN A 12 21.20 -4.98 0.74
C GLN A 12 20.01 -4.70 -0.16
N PRO A 13 20.19 -3.88 -1.22
CA PRO A 13 19.07 -3.52 -2.08
C PRO A 13 18.56 -4.75 -2.81
N GLY A 14 17.24 -4.93 -2.75
CA GLY A 14 16.51 -5.98 -3.44
C GLY A 14 15.07 -5.54 -3.66
N GLU A 15 14.55 -5.75 -4.86
CA GLU A 15 13.16 -5.46 -5.14
C GLU A 15 12.28 -6.56 -4.54
N TYR A 16 11.43 -6.14 -3.63
CA TYR A 16 10.42 -6.97 -3.00
C TYR A 16 9.03 -6.36 -3.29
N ARG A 17 8.01 -7.12 -3.01
CA ARG A 17 6.64 -6.64 -3.19
C ARG A 17 6.35 -5.30 -2.50
N LYS A 18 6.93 -5.08 -1.32
CA LYS A 18 6.75 -3.86 -0.51
C LYS A 18 7.92 -2.88 -0.61
N VAL A 19 8.90 -3.13 -1.45
CA VAL A 19 10.07 -2.25 -1.61
C VAL A 19 10.36 -2.07 -3.08
N ASP A 20 10.49 -0.82 -3.50
CA ASP A 20 10.82 -0.42 -4.86
C ASP A 20 12.03 0.51 -4.86
N TYR A 21 12.85 0.46 -5.90
CA TYR A 21 14.04 1.31 -6.03
C TYR A 21 13.94 2.14 -7.30
N LYS A 22 14.27 3.42 -7.19
CA LYS A 22 14.22 4.40 -8.29
C LYS A 22 15.56 5.13 -8.45
N ALA A 23 15.87 5.52 -9.68
CA ALA A 23 17.05 6.29 -9.99
C ALA A 23 17.08 7.64 -9.25
N ALA A 24 18.27 8.24 -9.16
CA ALA A 24 18.49 9.54 -8.56
C ALA A 24 18.03 10.66 -9.53
N ILE A 25 16.73 10.94 -9.53
CA ILE A 25 16.09 12.00 -10.29
C ILE A 25 15.40 12.92 -9.31
N ALA A 26 15.69 14.21 -9.34
CA ALA A 26 15.03 15.18 -8.48
C ALA A 26 13.54 15.32 -8.84
N LEU A 27 12.71 15.48 -7.83
CA LEU A 27 11.28 15.72 -8.01
C LEU A 27 11.08 17.04 -8.77
N ASP A 28 10.09 17.11 -9.64
CA ASP A 28 9.75 18.27 -10.50
C ASP A 28 10.74 18.57 -11.66
N THR A 29 11.81 17.82 -11.79
CA THR A 29 12.76 18.02 -12.93
C THR A 29 12.39 17.20 -14.16
N ASN A 30 11.65 16.11 -13.98
CA ASN A 30 11.24 15.22 -15.06
C ASN A 30 9.80 14.75 -14.85
N THR A 31 8.87 15.35 -15.59
CA THR A 31 7.43 15.06 -15.47
C THR A 31 7.07 13.60 -15.78
N ASP A 32 7.80 12.94 -16.70
CA ASP A 32 7.59 11.52 -17.00
C ASP A 32 8.02 10.62 -15.85
N PHE A 33 9.12 11.00 -15.17
CA PHE A 33 9.56 10.30 -13.96
C PHE A 33 8.55 10.49 -12.84
N ASP A 34 8.08 11.71 -12.64
CA ASP A 34 7.11 12.05 -11.60
C ASP A 34 5.80 11.28 -11.80
N ALA A 35 5.29 11.21 -13.04
CA ALA A 35 4.09 10.44 -13.36
C ALA A 35 4.30 8.92 -13.12
N LYS A 36 5.48 8.39 -13.44
CA LYS A 36 5.84 7.00 -13.09
C LYS A 36 5.91 6.79 -11.59
N LEU A 37 6.48 7.75 -10.86
CA LEU A 37 6.54 7.68 -9.39
C LEU A 37 5.15 7.67 -8.78
N VAL A 38 4.24 8.55 -9.23
CA VAL A 38 2.83 8.54 -8.83
C VAL A 38 2.19 7.18 -9.11
N LYS A 39 2.35 6.62 -10.31
CA LYS A 39 1.86 5.29 -10.66
C LYS A 39 2.32 4.22 -9.68
N HIS A 40 3.60 4.25 -9.29
CA HIS A 40 4.15 3.28 -8.33
C HIS A 40 3.61 3.50 -6.92
N ILE A 41 3.42 4.75 -6.50
CA ILE A 41 2.80 5.09 -5.20
C ILE A 41 1.37 4.56 -5.14
N LEU A 42 0.55 4.82 -6.17
CA LEU A 42 -0.82 4.30 -6.24
C LEU A 42 -0.85 2.77 -6.20
N GLY A 43 -0.01 2.13 -7.01
CA GLY A 43 0.08 0.68 -7.04
C GLY A 43 0.54 0.07 -5.72
N MET A 44 1.45 0.73 -5.02
CA MET A 44 1.95 0.28 -3.72
C MET A 44 0.89 0.48 -2.62
N ALA A 45 0.21 1.62 -2.59
CA ALA A 45 -0.87 1.88 -1.64
C ALA A 45 -2.00 0.86 -1.77
N ASN A 46 -2.43 0.57 -3.00
CA ASN A 46 -3.46 -0.43 -3.30
C ASN A 46 -3.00 -1.87 -2.97
N ALA A 47 -1.70 -2.13 -2.94
CA ALA A 47 -1.13 -3.43 -2.56
C ALA A 47 -0.82 -3.57 -1.06
N GLY A 48 -1.32 -2.66 -0.23
CA GLY A 48 -1.13 -2.71 1.23
C GLY A 48 0.08 -1.94 1.73
N GLY A 49 0.52 -0.92 1.00
CA GLY A 49 1.60 -0.01 1.38
C GLY A 49 3.00 -0.56 1.12
N GLY A 50 4.00 0.27 1.40
CA GLY A 50 5.40 -0.13 1.24
C GLY A 50 6.37 1.05 1.22
N LEU A 51 7.55 0.83 0.63
CA LEU A 51 8.66 1.76 0.61
C LEU A 51 9.18 1.97 -0.82
N ILE A 52 9.50 3.22 -1.16
CA ILE A 52 10.20 3.54 -2.41
C ILE A 52 11.51 4.22 -2.05
N VAL A 53 12.61 3.58 -2.41
CA VAL A 53 13.97 4.08 -2.16
C VAL A 53 14.44 4.83 -3.40
N ILE A 54 14.80 6.10 -3.25
CA ILE A 54 15.33 6.92 -4.34
C ILE A 54 16.86 6.90 -4.33
N GLY A 55 17.49 6.87 -5.49
CA GLY A 55 18.93 6.93 -5.64
C GLY A 55 19.59 5.59 -5.94
N TYR A 56 18.85 4.61 -6.43
CA TYR A 56 19.37 3.32 -6.89
C TYR A 56 19.01 3.07 -8.34
N LYS A 57 19.91 2.44 -9.08
CA LYS A 57 19.68 2.03 -10.46
C LYS A 57 20.05 0.58 -10.68
N GLU A 58 19.37 -0.04 -11.63
CA GLU A 58 19.73 -1.38 -12.11
C GLU A 58 21.04 -1.32 -12.89
N VAL A 59 21.91 -2.28 -12.64
CA VAL A 59 23.13 -2.50 -13.40
C VAL A 59 23.01 -3.83 -14.11
N THR A 60 22.92 -3.78 -15.42
CA THR A 60 23.01 -4.97 -16.27
C THR A 60 24.45 -5.45 -16.33
N SER A 61 24.77 -6.54 -15.70
CA SER A 61 26.10 -7.14 -15.84
C SER A 61 26.13 -7.97 -17.13
N LYS A 62 26.90 -7.53 -18.12
CA LYS A 62 27.21 -8.31 -19.34
C LYS A 62 27.90 -9.65 -19.01
N ALA A 63 28.48 -9.78 -17.81
CA ALA A 63 29.14 -10.98 -17.34
C ALA A 63 28.17 -12.08 -16.85
N LEU A 64 26.92 -11.74 -16.51
CA LEU A 64 25.93 -12.69 -16.02
C LEU A 64 25.11 -13.36 -17.13
N SER A 65 25.32 -13.00 -18.40
CA SER A 65 24.54 -13.51 -19.55
C SER A 65 24.82 -14.99 -19.88
N ARG A 66 25.74 -15.66 -19.19
CA ARG A 66 26.13 -17.06 -19.46
C ARG A 66 25.57 -18.08 -18.46
N SER A 67 24.86 -17.67 -17.42
CA SER A 67 24.22 -18.60 -16.50
C SER A 67 22.69 -18.58 -16.68
N ALA A 68 22.11 -19.75 -16.88
CA ALA A 68 20.67 -19.97 -17.14
C ALA A 68 19.78 -19.73 -15.89
N ARG A 69 20.20 -18.89 -14.94
CA ARG A 69 19.36 -18.47 -13.81
C ARG A 69 18.70 -17.14 -14.14
N PRO A 70 17.41 -16.93 -13.78
CA PRO A 70 16.77 -15.64 -13.93
C PRO A 70 17.65 -14.58 -13.27
N GLN A 71 18.10 -13.61 -14.07
CA GLN A 71 19.08 -12.59 -13.67
C GLN A 71 18.52 -11.82 -12.49
N ALA A 72 19.09 -12.03 -11.31
CA ALA A 72 18.85 -11.15 -10.19
C ALA A 72 19.26 -9.72 -10.61
N ARG A 73 18.32 -8.81 -10.69
CA ARG A 73 18.58 -7.40 -11.02
C ARG A 73 19.52 -6.83 -9.96
N LEU A 74 20.72 -6.49 -10.38
CA LEU A 74 21.73 -5.96 -9.48
C LEU A 74 21.48 -4.46 -9.29
N LEU A 75 20.97 -4.07 -8.13
CA LEU A 75 20.75 -2.68 -7.75
C LEU A 75 22.03 -2.09 -7.13
N ARG A 76 22.42 -0.89 -7.59
CA ARG A 76 23.52 -0.13 -7.02
C ARG A 76 23.14 1.33 -6.80
N PRO A 77 23.75 2.02 -5.80
CA PRO A 77 23.58 3.45 -5.64
C PRO A 77 23.88 4.18 -6.94
N ASP A 78 23.00 5.07 -7.35
CA ASP A 78 23.19 5.90 -8.53
C ASP A 78 24.27 6.96 -8.23
N PRO A 79 25.32 7.07 -9.07
CA PRO A 79 26.33 8.11 -8.91
C PRO A 79 25.75 9.54 -8.91
N LYS A 80 24.63 9.75 -9.59
CA LYS A 80 23.92 11.04 -9.66
C LYS A 80 23.25 11.45 -8.36
N MET A 81 23.23 10.56 -7.33
CA MET A 81 22.64 10.90 -6.04
C MET A 81 23.40 12.05 -5.37
N SER A 82 22.71 13.14 -5.10
CA SER A 82 23.21 14.39 -4.52
C SER A 82 22.30 14.90 -3.42
N GLU A 83 22.74 15.89 -2.65
CA GLU A 83 21.91 16.56 -1.64
C GLU A 83 20.73 17.31 -2.28
N GLU A 84 20.92 17.88 -3.46
CA GLU A 84 19.84 18.52 -4.22
C GLU A 84 18.74 17.52 -4.58
N VAL A 85 19.11 16.34 -5.10
CA VAL A 85 18.16 15.26 -5.37
C VAL A 85 17.45 14.85 -4.09
N ALA A 86 18.19 14.65 -2.99
CA ALA A 86 17.60 14.27 -1.71
C ALA A 86 16.63 15.33 -1.20
N GLY A 87 17.03 16.60 -1.20
CA GLY A 87 16.24 17.72 -0.73
C GLY A 87 14.99 18.02 -1.55
N SER A 88 14.94 17.57 -2.82
CA SER A 88 13.75 17.75 -3.67
C SER A 88 12.54 16.95 -3.20
N TYR A 89 12.75 15.86 -2.44
CA TYR A 89 11.69 14.99 -1.93
C TYR A 89 11.10 15.51 -0.62
N ASP A 90 10.41 16.65 -0.73
CA ASP A 90 9.58 17.17 0.36
C ASP A 90 8.26 16.40 0.44
N PRO A 91 7.81 15.95 1.63
CA PRO A 91 6.60 15.17 1.77
C PRO A 91 5.33 15.92 1.35
N THR A 92 5.28 17.24 1.56
CA THR A 92 4.12 18.07 1.18
C THR A 92 4.01 18.19 -0.34
N ARG A 93 5.13 18.49 -1.01
CA ARG A 93 5.19 18.57 -2.48
C ARG A 93 4.85 17.24 -3.12
N LEU A 94 5.37 16.14 -2.59
CA LEU A 94 5.08 14.80 -3.07
C LEU A 94 3.57 14.46 -2.89
N ALA A 95 3.01 14.77 -1.73
CA ALA A 95 1.60 14.55 -1.45
C ALA A 95 0.70 15.37 -2.39
N GLN A 96 1.01 16.64 -2.63
CA GLN A 96 0.27 17.49 -3.58
C GLN A 96 0.32 16.92 -5.01
N LYS A 97 1.50 16.45 -5.44
CA LYS A 97 1.67 15.82 -6.76
C LYS A 97 0.83 14.56 -6.91
N VAL A 98 0.82 13.70 -5.89
CA VAL A 98 0.00 12.48 -5.90
C VAL A 98 -1.49 12.83 -5.85
N GLN A 99 -1.87 13.81 -5.01
CA GLN A 99 -3.26 14.26 -4.88
C GLN A 99 -3.84 14.78 -6.19
N HIS A 100 -3.05 15.43 -7.01
CA HIS A 100 -3.47 15.88 -8.35
C HIS A 100 -4.00 14.73 -9.22
N PHE A 101 -3.46 13.53 -9.05
CA PHE A 101 -3.86 12.35 -9.82
C PHE A 101 -4.88 11.45 -9.12
N LEU A 102 -5.35 11.79 -7.93
CA LEU A 102 -6.38 11.04 -7.21
C LEU A 102 -7.78 11.58 -7.49
N LEU A 103 -8.78 10.72 -7.40
CA LEU A 103 -10.16 11.17 -7.38
C LEU A 103 -10.41 12.08 -6.17
N GLU A 104 -11.37 12.98 -6.32
CA GLU A 104 -11.77 13.86 -5.24
C GLU A 104 -12.20 13.09 -3.99
N GLY A 105 -11.77 13.55 -2.83
CA GLY A 105 -12.00 12.86 -1.56
C GLY A 105 -11.03 11.70 -1.24
N GLN A 106 -10.31 11.16 -2.23
CA GLN A 106 -9.29 10.15 -1.98
C GLN A 106 -7.99 10.77 -1.48
N ARG A 107 -7.31 10.08 -0.56
CA ARG A 107 -6.02 10.48 0.00
C ARG A 107 -5.12 9.27 0.21
N VAL A 108 -3.82 9.49 0.12
CA VAL A 108 -2.80 8.53 0.55
C VAL A 108 -1.85 9.22 1.52
N ALA A 109 -1.59 8.60 2.66
CA ALA A 109 -0.60 9.12 3.58
C ALA A 109 0.80 8.74 3.11
N LEU A 110 1.65 9.74 3.00
CA LEU A 110 3.03 9.62 2.56
C LEU A 110 3.96 10.18 3.62
N GLY A 111 5.04 9.45 3.91
CA GLY A 111 6.18 9.93 4.68
C GLY A 111 7.43 9.95 3.82
N VAL A 112 8.38 10.82 4.13
CA VAL A 112 9.71 10.80 3.51
C VAL A 112 10.75 10.80 4.61
N LYS A 113 11.63 9.78 4.61
CA LYS A 113 12.78 9.67 5.50
C LYS A 113 14.05 9.95 4.74
N GLN A 114 14.81 10.93 5.19
CA GLN A 114 16.14 11.23 4.68
C GLN A 114 17.17 10.36 5.42
N VAL A 115 17.71 9.34 4.76
CA VAL A 115 18.61 8.36 5.39
C VAL A 115 20.02 8.52 4.86
N LYS A 116 20.96 8.89 5.74
CA LYS A 116 22.38 8.98 5.40
C LYS A 116 22.98 7.57 5.36
N TYR A 117 23.54 7.18 4.22
CA TYR A 117 24.20 5.89 4.08
C TYR A 117 25.46 5.78 4.92
N GLN A 118 25.52 4.77 5.77
CA GLN A 118 26.64 4.49 6.68
C GLN A 118 27.26 3.12 6.44
N GLY A 119 26.75 2.37 5.47
CA GLY A 119 27.17 1.01 5.17
C GLY A 119 28.59 0.91 4.59
N LYS A 120 29.08 -0.32 4.51
CA LYS A 120 30.43 -0.63 4.01
C LYS A 120 30.46 -1.12 2.56
N ARG A 121 29.33 -1.67 2.11
CA ARG A 121 29.23 -2.33 0.78
C ARG A 121 29.46 -1.36 -0.38
N PHE A 122 28.89 -0.14 -0.29
CA PHE A 122 28.96 0.85 -1.37
C PHE A 122 29.78 2.07 -0.92
N ARG A 123 31.10 1.98 -1.04
CA ARG A 123 32.02 3.06 -0.61
C ARG A 123 31.68 4.41 -1.24
N SER A 124 31.28 4.44 -2.54
CA SER A 124 30.90 5.66 -3.27
C SER A 124 29.60 6.31 -2.79
N ALA A 125 28.80 5.60 -2.01
CA ALA A 125 27.55 6.10 -1.42
C ALA A 125 27.74 6.60 0.02
N LYS A 126 28.92 6.36 0.64
CA LYS A 126 29.17 6.72 2.04
C LYS A 126 28.94 8.21 2.27
N GLY A 127 28.12 8.52 3.25
CA GLY A 127 27.76 9.89 3.59
C GLY A 127 26.67 10.53 2.73
N LYS A 128 26.30 9.94 1.60
CA LYS A 128 25.17 10.41 0.79
C LYS A 128 23.85 10.16 1.50
N VAL A 129 22.87 11.03 1.24
CA VAL A 129 21.52 10.94 1.79
C VAL A 129 20.58 10.37 0.74
N PHE A 130 19.77 9.39 1.11
CA PHE A 130 18.79 8.71 0.25
C PHE A 130 17.38 8.94 0.78
N PRO A 131 16.48 9.55 0.00
CA PRO A 131 15.07 9.63 0.36
C PRO A 131 14.42 8.25 0.30
N ILE A 132 13.70 7.90 1.35
CA ILE A 132 12.85 6.71 1.41
C ILE A 132 11.42 7.19 1.60
N ILE A 133 10.58 6.95 0.59
CA ILE A 133 9.17 7.31 0.61
C ILE A 133 8.43 6.16 1.27
N GLU A 134 7.76 6.46 2.37
CA GLU A 134 6.86 5.55 3.06
C GLU A 134 5.45 5.74 2.50
N VAL A 135 4.90 4.69 1.89
CA VAL A 135 3.56 4.70 1.31
C VAL A 135 2.64 3.91 2.23
N SER A 136 1.65 4.57 2.80
CA SER A 136 0.62 3.89 3.58
C SER A 136 -0.32 3.08 2.68
N PRO A 137 -0.97 2.02 3.21
CA PRO A 137 -2.03 1.33 2.50
C PRO A 137 -3.14 2.29 2.08
N CYS A 138 -3.84 1.98 1.00
CA CYS A 138 -5.13 2.62 0.69
C CYS A 138 -6.11 2.40 1.85
N GLY A 139 -7.11 3.26 1.98
CA GLY A 139 -8.17 3.10 2.95
C GLY A 139 -9.14 1.97 2.59
N VAL A 140 -10.41 2.18 2.89
CA VAL A 140 -11.52 1.23 2.62
C VAL A 140 -11.74 1.03 1.12
N VAL A 141 -11.42 2.06 0.32
CA VAL A 141 -11.62 2.07 -1.14
C VAL A 141 -10.28 2.11 -1.85
N PRO A 142 -10.12 1.38 -2.98
CA PRO A 142 -8.91 1.47 -3.79
C PRO A 142 -8.69 2.90 -4.30
N LEU A 143 -7.43 3.30 -4.40
CA LEU A 143 -7.06 4.56 -5.03
C LEU A 143 -7.23 4.45 -6.55
N VAL A 144 -7.96 5.38 -7.11
CA VAL A 144 -8.26 5.45 -8.54
C VAL A 144 -7.58 6.69 -9.15
N CYS A 145 -6.93 6.50 -10.28
CA CYS A 145 -6.28 7.59 -11.00
C CYS A 145 -7.33 8.49 -11.66
N ARG A 146 -7.25 9.80 -11.44
CA ARG A 146 -8.22 10.78 -11.96
C ARG A 146 -7.92 11.20 -13.39
N HIS A 147 -6.63 11.39 -13.74
CA HIS A 147 -6.21 12.02 -14.99
C HIS A 147 -5.31 11.12 -15.83
N ASP A 148 -5.48 11.21 -17.14
CA ASP A 148 -4.50 10.69 -18.09
C ASP A 148 -3.18 11.47 -18.00
N TYR A 149 -2.06 10.77 -18.12
CA TYR A 149 -0.76 11.38 -18.39
C TYR A 149 -0.06 10.61 -19.50
N LYS A 150 0.36 11.33 -20.54
CA LYS A 150 1.18 10.82 -21.65
C LYS A 150 2.58 11.36 -21.55
N SER A 151 3.58 10.50 -21.71
CA SER A 151 4.96 10.90 -21.83
C SER A 151 5.21 11.68 -23.14
N ARG A 152 6.38 12.29 -23.24
CA ARG A 152 6.78 13.06 -24.43
C ARG A 152 6.77 12.24 -25.72
N ASP A 153 7.03 10.94 -25.63
CA ASP A 153 6.96 9.96 -26.73
C ASP A 153 5.53 9.42 -26.96
N GLY A 154 4.50 10.02 -26.36
CA GLY A 154 3.09 9.67 -26.53
C GLY A 154 2.61 8.44 -25.75
N LYS A 155 3.49 7.79 -24.98
CA LYS A 155 3.12 6.60 -24.19
C LYS A 155 2.28 7.00 -22.99
N LYS A 156 1.10 6.38 -22.80
CA LYS A 156 0.29 6.57 -21.58
C LYS A 156 0.98 5.97 -20.37
N ILE A 157 1.37 6.81 -19.41
CA ILE A 157 1.95 6.42 -18.11
C ILE A 157 0.82 6.25 -17.07
N LEU A 158 -0.10 7.22 -17.02
CA LEU A 158 -1.28 7.19 -16.16
C LEU A 158 -2.53 7.20 -17.02
N ARG A 159 -3.58 6.55 -16.55
CA ARG A 159 -4.88 6.46 -17.23
C ARG A 159 -5.99 6.87 -16.25
N SER A 160 -6.87 7.74 -16.68
CA SER A 160 -8.07 8.11 -15.93
C SER A 160 -8.95 6.87 -15.70
N GLY A 161 -9.51 6.75 -14.50
CA GLY A 161 -10.31 5.61 -14.07
C GLY A 161 -9.52 4.33 -13.74
N ALA A 162 -8.19 4.35 -13.90
CA ALA A 162 -7.38 3.16 -13.65
C ALA A 162 -7.08 2.96 -12.17
N ILE A 163 -7.14 1.70 -11.75
CA ILE A 163 -6.58 1.22 -10.50
C ILE A 163 -5.24 0.58 -10.79
N TYR A 164 -4.18 1.06 -10.14
CA TYR A 164 -2.85 0.49 -10.24
C TYR A 164 -2.59 -0.46 -9.08
N LEU A 165 -1.98 -1.61 -9.36
CA LEU A 165 -1.58 -2.59 -8.37
C LEU A 165 -0.10 -2.94 -8.52
N ARG A 166 0.58 -3.09 -7.39
CA ARG A 166 1.91 -3.68 -7.36
C ARG A 166 1.79 -5.20 -7.21
N VAL A 167 2.19 -5.90 -8.25
CA VAL A 167 2.11 -7.36 -8.35
C VAL A 167 3.47 -8.01 -8.05
N GLY A 168 3.50 -9.33 -8.01
CA GLY A 168 4.73 -10.12 -7.86
C GLY A 168 5.80 -9.71 -8.88
N GLY A 169 7.08 -9.75 -8.49
CA GLY A 169 8.19 -9.33 -9.36
C GLY A 169 8.37 -7.82 -9.48
N ALA A 170 7.85 -7.05 -8.50
CA ALA A 170 8.04 -5.59 -8.40
C ALA A 170 7.46 -4.75 -9.56
N GLN A 171 6.49 -5.28 -10.28
CA GLN A 171 5.78 -4.56 -11.34
C GLN A 171 4.56 -3.82 -10.83
N THR A 172 4.24 -2.68 -11.45
CA THR A 172 2.97 -1.97 -11.24
C THR A 172 2.13 -2.07 -12.51
N ILE A 173 1.04 -2.79 -12.42
CA ILE A 173 0.10 -3.01 -13.52
C ILE A 173 -1.14 -2.13 -13.37
N CYS A 174 -1.89 -1.98 -14.47
CA CYS A 174 -3.21 -1.35 -14.48
C CYS A 174 -4.28 -2.44 -14.46
N VAL A 175 -5.17 -2.43 -13.47
CA VAL A 175 -6.22 -3.45 -13.31
C VAL A 175 -7.20 -3.48 -14.49
N ALA A 176 -7.43 -2.35 -15.15
CA ALA A 176 -8.31 -2.29 -16.32
C ALA A 176 -7.81 -3.11 -17.53
N THR A 177 -6.56 -3.58 -17.51
CA THR A 177 -5.96 -4.42 -18.57
C THR A 177 -5.80 -5.89 -18.16
N LEU A 178 -6.52 -6.33 -17.13
CA LEU A 178 -6.42 -7.67 -16.60
C LEU A 178 -7.10 -8.71 -17.53
N HIS A 179 -6.30 -9.33 -18.39
CA HIS A 179 -6.68 -10.50 -19.16
C HIS A 179 -5.83 -11.75 -18.80
N GLN A 180 -5.12 -11.73 -17.67
CA GLN A 180 -4.21 -12.81 -17.25
C GLN A 180 -4.55 -13.33 -15.85
N ASP A 181 -4.44 -14.64 -15.64
CA ASP A 181 -4.78 -15.33 -14.38
C ASP A 181 -4.03 -14.79 -13.14
N ALA A 182 -2.77 -14.35 -13.31
CA ALA A 182 -1.99 -13.70 -12.24
C ALA A 182 -2.62 -12.42 -11.68
N ALA A 183 -3.51 -11.80 -12.43
CA ALA A 183 -4.19 -10.58 -12.07
C ALA A 183 -5.40 -10.79 -11.16
N LEU A 184 -6.03 -11.96 -11.21
CA LEU A 184 -7.15 -12.30 -10.33
C LEU A 184 -6.69 -12.38 -8.87
N ASP A 185 -5.56 -13.02 -8.60
CA ASP A 185 -4.97 -13.10 -7.26
C ASP A 185 -4.66 -11.72 -6.68
N ASP A 186 -4.16 -10.80 -7.53
CA ASP A 186 -3.83 -9.45 -7.10
C ASP A 186 -5.09 -8.60 -6.87
N LEU A 187 -6.16 -8.84 -7.63
CA LEU A 187 -7.46 -8.23 -7.39
C LEU A 187 -8.09 -8.75 -6.08
N GLN A 188 -8.04 -10.05 -5.83
CA GLN A 188 -8.48 -10.64 -4.56
C GLN A 188 -7.74 -10.06 -3.36
N ARG A 189 -6.43 -9.81 -3.51
CA ARG A 189 -5.64 -9.14 -2.48
C ARG A 189 -6.05 -7.68 -2.28
N LEU A 190 -6.32 -6.94 -3.35
CA LEU A 190 -6.83 -5.57 -3.23
C LEU A 190 -8.13 -5.55 -2.44
N VAL A 191 -9.07 -6.43 -2.78
CA VAL A 191 -10.34 -6.59 -2.05
C VAL A 191 -10.07 -6.93 -0.59
N SER A 192 -9.15 -7.86 -0.31
CA SER A 192 -8.77 -8.25 1.06
C SER A 192 -8.16 -7.09 1.85
N VAL A 193 -7.29 -6.28 1.23
CA VAL A 193 -6.72 -5.08 1.87
C VAL A 193 -7.82 -4.08 2.21
N CYS A 194 -8.70 -3.78 1.27
CA CYS A 194 -9.84 -2.88 1.50
C CYS A 194 -10.79 -3.41 2.59
N ALA A 195 -11.11 -4.70 2.57
CA ALA A 195 -11.94 -5.34 3.58
C ALA A 195 -11.32 -5.29 4.98
N GLN A 196 -10.01 -5.57 5.12
CA GLN A 196 -9.30 -5.45 6.39
C GLN A 196 -9.34 -4.01 6.93
N HIS A 197 -9.17 -3.01 6.06
CA HIS A 197 -9.29 -1.62 6.46
C HIS A 197 -10.71 -1.24 6.86
N TYR A 198 -11.70 -1.77 6.14
CA TYR A 198 -13.12 -1.59 6.49
C TYR A 198 -13.42 -2.16 7.87
N ILE A 199 -13.05 -3.41 8.11
CA ILE A 199 -13.23 -4.07 9.41
C ILE A 199 -12.51 -3.31 10.53
N LYS A 200 -11.29 -2.83 10.28
CA LYS A 200 -10.54 -2.06 11.28
C LYS A 200 -11.16 -0.70 11.56
N ALA A 201 -11.72 -0.03 10.56
CA ALA A 201 -12.30 1.30 10.70
C ALA A 201 -13.72 1.27 11.28
N TYR A 202 -14.51 0.27 10.93
CA TYR A 202 -15.93 0.22 11.21
C TYR A 202 -16.36 -1.02 12.00
N GLY A 203 -15.51 -2.06 12.08
CA GLY A 203 -15.87 -3.34 12.68
C GLY A 203 -16.23 -3.23 14.15
N GLN A 204 -15.61 -2.34 14.91
CA GLN A 204 -15.97 -2.10 16.32
C GLN A 204 -17.34 -1.43 16.43
N VAL A 205 -17.65 -0.46 15.57
CA VAL A 205 -18.94 0.21 15.53
C VAL A 205 -20.04 -0.75 15.11
N TYR A 206 -19.76 -1.59 14.10
CA TYR A 206 -20.71 -2.63 13.66
C TYR A 206 -20.92 -3.73 14.71
N ALA A 207 -19.84 -4.18 15.35
CA ALA A 207 -19.94 -5.19 16.40
C ALA A 207 -20.70 -4.67 17.63
N GLN A 208 -20.50 -3.40 17.98
CA GLN A 208 -21.23 -2.76 19.07
C GLN A 208 -22.72 -2.60 18.73
N GLY A 209 -23.04 -2.06 17.55
CA GLY A 209 -24.43 -1.91 17.12
C GLY A 209 -25.16 -3.24 16.96
N LEU A 210 -24.48 -4.31 16.49
CA LEU A 210 -25.04 -5.64 16.40
C LEU A 210 -25.25 -6.27 17.79
N ALA A 211 -24.34 -6.04 18.73
CA ALA A 211 -24.48 -6.50 20.11
C ALA A 211 -25.66 -5.82 20.80
N GLU A 212 -25.81 -4.50 20.64
CA GLU A 212 -26.95 -3.74 21.18
C GLU A 212 -28.28 -4.21 20.57
N GLU A 213 -28.31 -4.48 19.24
CA GLU A 213 -29.50 -5.01 18.58
C GLU A 213 -29.86 -6.42 19.06
N ILE A 214 -28.86 -7.29 19.25
CA ILE A 214 -29.07 -8.65 19.79
C ILE A 214 -29.54 -8.58 21.24
N GLU A 215 -28.94 -7.74 22.08
CA GLU A 215 -29.37 -7.54 23.46
C GLU A 215 -30.82 -7.04 23.53
N SER A 216 -31.19 -6.05 22.70
CA SER A 216 -32.58 -5.56 22.64
C SER A 216 -33.54 -6.66 22.25
N ARG A 217 -33.25 -7.44 21.22
CA ARG A 217 -34.11 -8.53 20.76
C ARG A 217 -34.22 -9.68 21.78
N ILE A 218 -33.15 -9.98 22.49
CA ILE A 218 -33.17 -10.98 23.55
C ILE A 218 -34.06 -10.47 24.69
N THR A 219 -33.90 -9.23 25.10
CA THR A 219 -34.67 -8.62 26.17
C THR A 219 -36.16 -8.52 25.82
N GLU A 220 -36.49 -8.19 24.56
CA GLU A 220 -37.88 -8.17 24.07
C GLU A 220 -38.50 -9.55 23.91
N SER A 221 -37.69 -10.59 23.69
CA SER A 221 -38.17 -11.96 23.49
C SER A 221 -38.23 -12.81 24.77
N LEU A 222 -37.59 -12.36 25.84
CA LEU A 222 -37.67 -13.03 27.12
C LEU A 222 -38.98 -12.65 27.80
N PRO A 223 -39.80 -13.63 28.22
CA PRO A 223 -40.98 -13.36 29.05
C PRO A 223 -40.55 -12.64 30.33
N SER A 224 -41.37 -11.73 30.80
CA SER A 224 -41.12 -11.04 32.06
C SER A 224 -41.04 -12.06 33.22
N LEU A 225 -40.38 -11.68 34.31
CA LEU A 225 -40.36 -12.53 35.53
C LEU A 225 -41.79 -12.90 35.99
N GLU A 226 -42.71 -11.96 35.84
CA GLU A 226 -44.15 -12.17 36.17
C GLU A 226 -44.80 -13.20 35.22
N ASP A 227 -44.46 -13.15 33.91
CA ASP A 227 -44.94 -14.15 32.95
C ASP A 227 -44.35 -15.53 33.21
N LEU A 228 -43.05 -15.60 33.60
CA LEU A 228 -42.41 -16.86 33.99
C LEU A 228 -42.99 -17.45 35.28
N GLU A 229 -43.27 -16.62 36.29
CA GLU A 229 -43.94 -17.04 37.52
C GLU A 229 -45.35 -17.54 37.22
N ALA A 230 -46.12 -16.84 36.38
CA ALA A 230 -47.45 -17.29 35.96
C ALA A 230 -47.42 -18.62 35.21
N MET A 231 -46.43 -18.82 34.32
CA MET A 231 -46.24 -20.10 33.59
C MET A 231 -45.83 -21.25 34.52
N ILE A 232 -45.12 -20.98 35.60
CA ILE A 232 -44.74 -21.99 36.60
C ILE A 232 -45.97 -22.35 37.45
N ASP A 233 -46.74 -21.38 37.91
CA ASP A 233 -47.94 -21.60 38.69
C ASP A 233 -49.03 -22.38 37.92
N GLU A 234 -49.15 -22.10 36.60
CA GLU A 234 -50.08 -22.84 35.74
C GLU A 234 -49.68 -24.32 35.59
N ARG A 235 -48.37 -24.62 35.42
CA ARG A 235 -47.86 -26.00 35.36
C ARG A 235 -48.00 -26.77 36.67
N VAL A 236 -47.73 -26.10 37.78
CA VAL A 236 -47.84 -26.72 39.10
C VAL A 236 -49.35 -27.08 39.42
N SER A 237 -50.28 -26.24 38.93
CA SER A 237 -51.69 -26.50 39.09
C SER A 237 -52.26 -27.67 38.25
N GLU A 238 -51.59 -27.99 37.12
CA GLU A 238 -51.94 -29.10 36.23
C GLU A 238 -51.41 -30.47 36.73
N GLU A 239 -50.30 -30.49 37.49
CA GLU A 239 -49.68 -31.71 37.99
C GLU A 239 -50.38 -32.26 39.32
N ASP A 240 -51.20 -31.45 39.98
CA ASP A 240 -51.90 -31.87 41.20
C ASP A 240 -53.18 -32.66 40.95
N TRP A 241 -53.54 -33.06 39.72
CA TRP A 241 -54.74 -33.86 39.35
C TRP A 241 -54.39 -35.15 38.62
N GLY A 242 -53.38 -35.89 39.06
CA GLY A 242 -53.00 -37.19 38.49
C GLY A 242 -53.05 -38.32 39.54
#